data_af385ad4e2739e2f896dedea55cd3bc9
#
_entry.id   af385ad4e2739e2f896dedea55cd3bc9
#
_cell.length_a   1.000
_cell.length_b   1.000
_cell.length_c   1.000
_cell.angle_alpha   90.00
_cell.angle_beta   90.00
_cell.angle_gamma   90.00
#
_symmetry.space_group_name_H-M   'P 1'
#
loop_
_entity.id
_entity.type
_entity.pdbx_description
1 polymer ?
#
loop_
_entity_poly.entity_id
_entity_poly.type
_entity_poly.pdbx_seq_one_letter_code
_entity_poly.pdbx_strand_id
1 'polypeptide(L)'
;MSSEDDIELIINHLKETNSKNYALLHCNSTYPAPLDDLNLNYISMLKKLTEHVGYSGHERGINASIAAASLGSTIIERHITLDRQMEGPDHAASLTKDEFSKLVEAIRDVSRSLGKKKRIISQGELMNRENLGKSLVAKHNIKRGEIISSDNINIKSPGLGLSPLKYKALIGTKAIRDID
;
A
#
# COMPACT_ATOMS: atom_id res chain seq x y z
N MET A 1 6.73 18.60 -19.53
CA MET A 1 6.31 19.12 -20.86
C MET A 1 6.78 18.23 -21.99
N SER A 2 7.44 17.11 -21.69
CA SER A 2 7.91 16.15 -22.70
C SER A 2 6.78 15.19 -23.09
N SER A 3 6.64 14.92 -24.38
CA SER A 3 5.79 13.85 -24.91
C SER A 3 6.41 12.47 -24.66
N GLU A 4 5.67 11.40 -24.93
CA GLU A 4 6.22 10.03 -24.85
C GLU A 4 7.37 9.83 -25.84
N ASP A 5 7.27 10.39 -27.04
CA ASP A 5 8.34 10.34 -28.05
C ASP A 5 9.61 11.06 -27.57
N ASP A 6 9.48 12.22 -26.92
CA ASP A 6 10.62 12.93 -26.34
C ASP A 6 11.30 12.10 -25.25
N ILE A 7 10.51 11.44 -24.41
CA ILE A 7 11.04 10.58 -23.33
C ILE A 7 11.81 9.39 -23.94
N GLU A 8 11.27 8.77 -24.99
CA GLU A 8 11.94 7.66 -25.69
C GLU A 8 13.28 8.12 -26.30
N LEU A 9 13.30 9.27 -26.97
CA LEU A 9 14.53 9.84 -27.49
C LEU A 9 15.58 10.12 -26.40
N ILE A 10 15.17 10.69 -25.27
CA ILE A 10 16.05 10.93 -24.11
C ILE A 10 16.62 9.62 -23.58
N ILE A 11 15.78 8.61 -23.39
CA ILE A 11 16.21 7.30 -22.87
C ILE A 11 17.21 6.63 -23.83
N ASN A 12 16.97 6.70 -25.14
CA ASN A 12 17.88 6.13 -26.13
C ASN A 12 19.23 6.84 -26.10
N HIS A 13 19.25 8.17 -26.02
CA HIS A 13 20.47 8.94 -25.89
C HIS A 13 21.26 8.60 -24.63
N LEU A 14 20.58 8.45 -23.48
CA LEU A 14 21.20 8.05 -22.22
C LEU A 14 21.82 6.65 -22.28
N LYS A 15 21.19 5.72 -23.00
CA LYS A 15 21.74 4.38 -23.26
C LYS A 15 22.98 4.45 -24.18
N GLU A 16 22.94 5.20 -25.26
CA GLU A 16 24.04 5.37 -26.21
C GLU A 16 25.28 5.98 -25.50
N THR A 17 25.07 6.95 -24.62
CA THR A 17 26.12 7.59 -23.83
C THR A 17 26.55 6.79 -22.61
N ASN A 18 25.99 5.59 -22.38
CA ASN A 18 26.20 4.74 -21.20
C ASN A 18 26.00 5.50 -19.87
N SER A 19 25.08 6.47 -19.87
CA SER A 19 24.70 7.23 -18.66
C SER A 19 23.79 6.37 -17.79
N LYS A 20 24.22 6.07 -16.55
CA LYS A 20 23.50 5.20 -15.62
C LYS A 20 22.90 5.95 -14.42
N ASN A 21 23.45 7.12 -14.10
CA ASN A 21 23.08 7.88 -12.90
C ASN A 21 22.09 8.98 -13.26
N TYR A 22 20.83 8.60 -13.52
CA TYR A 22 19.75 9.55 -13.77
C TYR A 22 18.44 9.08 -13.15
N ALA A 23 17.53 10.01 -12.92
CA ALA A 23 16.17 9.75 -12.52
C ALA A 23 15.20 10.50 -13.44
N LEU A 24 14.04 9.91 -13.69
CA LEU A 24 12.93 10.58 -14.37
C LEU A 24 11.92 11.04 -13.34
N LEU A 25 11.56 12.33 -13.35
CA LEU A 25 10.55 12.89 -12.50
C LEU A 25 9.27 13.14 -13.29
N HIS A 26 8.16 12.51 -12.86
CA HIS A 26 6.83 12.85 -13.35
C HIS A 26 6.47 14.27 -12.88
N CYS A 27 6.04 15.13 -13.79
CA CYS A 27 5.83 16.54 -13.50
C CYS A 27 4.71 17.12 -14.37
N ASN A 28 3.80 17.88 -13.76
CA ASN A 28 2.91 18.80 -14.45
C ASN A 28 3.41 20.23 -14.21
N SER A 29 3.85 20.93 -15.26
CA SER A 29 4.45 22.27 -15.18
C SER A 29 3.40 23.39 -15.24
N THR A 30 2.27 23.23 -14.55
CA THR A 30 1.26 24.28 -14.31
C THR A 30 1.33 24.72 -12.84
N TYR A 31 1.21 25.99 -12.54
CA TYR A 31 1.45 26.58 -11.23
C TYR A 31 0.25 27.42 -10.73
N PRO A 32 -0.60 26.93 -9.77
CA PRO A 32 -0.63 25.56 -9.27
C PRO A 32 -1.24 24.56 -10.29
N ALA A 33 -0.76 23.32 -10.28
CA ALA A 33 -1.29 22.27 -11.14
C ALA A 33 -2.68 21.79 -10.65
N PRO A 34 -3.71 21.69 -11.53
CA PRO A 34 -4.99 21.08 -11.20
C PRO A 34 -4.81 19.60 -10.87
N LEU A 35 -5.55 19.09 -9.87
CA LEU A 35 -5.43 17.68 -9.46
C LEU A 35 -5.80 16.70 -10.58
N ASP A 36 -6.80 17.02 -11.38
CA ASP A 36 -7.27 16.17 -12.47
C ASP A 36 -6.25 16.01 -13.60
N ASP A 37 -5.28 16.94 -13.70
CA ASP A 37 -4.24 16.93 -14.73
C ASP A 37 -2.93 16.25 -14.26
N LEU A 38 -2.85 15.80 -13.01
CA LEU A 38 -1.59 15.25 -12.45
C LEU A 38 -1.23 13.89 -13.03
N ASN A 39 -2.22 13.06 -13.39
CA ASN A 39 -2.01 11.73 -13.99
C ASN A 39 -0.95 10.87 -13.28
N LEU A 40 -0.98 10.79 -11.95
CA LEU A 40 0.05 10.11 -11.13
C LEU A 40 0.29 8.64 -11.52
N ASN A 41 -0.68 7.98 -12.15
CA ASN A 41 -0.50 6.61 -12.65
C ASN A 41 0.62 6.49 -13.67
N TYR A 42 1.03 7.61 -14.34
CA TYR A 42 2.14 7.63 -15.28
C TYR A 42 3.49 7.32 -14.60
N ILE A 43 3.62 7.53 -13.31
CA ILE A 43 4.79 7.09 -12.51
C ILE A 43 5.07 5.59 -12.73
N SER A 44 4.02 4.77 -12.81
CA SER A 44 4.16 3.32 -13.06
C SER A 44 4.68 3.01 -14.46
N MET A 45 4.45 3.88 -15.43
CA MET A 45 5.02 3.76 -16.79
C MET A 45 6.50 4.14 -16.78
N LEU A 46 6.87 5.25 -16.15
CA LEU A 46 8.27 5.68 -16.03
C LEU A 46 9.13 4.61 -15.32
N LYS A 47 8.60 3.88 -14.36
CA LYS A 47 9.29 2.76 -13.67
C LYS A 47 9.66 1.59 -14.58
N LYS A 48 9.09 1.49 -15.77
CA LYS A 48 9.51 0.50 -16.78
C LYS A 48 10.72 0.98 -17.60
N LEU A 49 11.00 2.27 -17.58
CA LEU A 49 12.05 2.90 -18.37
C LEU A 49 13.34 3.12 -17.59
N THR A 50 13.23 3.33 -16.25
CA THR A 50 14.36 3.58 -15.37
C THR A 50 14.14 3.04 -13.97
N GLU A 51 15.23 2.75 -13.27
CA GLU A 51 15.19 2.30 -11.86
C GLU A 51 14.78 3.43 -10.91
N HIS A 52 15.19 4.67 -11.20
CA HIS A 52 14.95 5.82 -10.34
C HIS A 52 13.88 6.73 -10.93
N VAL A 53 12.72 6.74 -10.28
CA VAL A 53 11.59 7.58 -10.66
C VAL A 53 11.19 8.47 -9.50
N GLY A 54 10.94 9.74 -9.80
CA GLY A 54 10.46 10.73 -8.85
C GLY A 54 9.16 11.40 -9.29
N TYR A 55 8.73 12.31 -8.46
CA TYR A 55 7.60 13.20 -8.69
C TYR A 55 7.98 14.63 -8.33
N SER A 56 7.80 15.54 -9.27
CA SER A 56 7.94 16.99 -9.09
C SER A 56 6.55 17.61 -9.08
N GLY A 57 6.10 18.01 -7.90
CA GLY A 57 4.71 18.43 -7.66
C GLY A 57 4.55 19.94 -7.57
N HIS A 58 3.58 20.48 -8.34
CA HIS A 58 3.20 21.90 -8.38
C HIS A 58 1.73 22.13 -7.96
N GLU A 59 1.05 21.10 -7.52
CA GLU A 59 -0.29 21.18 -6.95
C GLU A 59 -0.29 21.81 -5.55
N ARG A 60 -1.44 22.27 -5.09
CA ARG A 60 -1.62 22.73 -3.72
C ARG A 60 -1.72 21.56 -2.73
N GLY A 61 -1.12 21.71 -1.56
CA GLY A 61 -1.14 20.71 -0.50
C GLY A 61 -0.12 19.59 -0.71
N ILE A 62 -0.26 18.49 0.05
CA ILE A 62 0.74 17.42 0.15
C ILE A 62 0.26 16.06 -0.33
N ASN A 63 -1.05 15.90 -0.57
CA ASN A 63 -1.69 14.60 -0.78
C ASN A 63 -1.20 13.89 -2.05
N ALA A 64 -1.04 14.62 -3.16
CA ALA A 64 -0.56 14.04 -4.42
C ALA A 64 0.90 13.58 -4.30
N SER A 65 1.73 14.33 -3.59
CA SER A 65 3.13 13.94 -3.31
C SER A 65 3.20 12.66 -2.44
N ILE A 66 2.32 12.51 -1.44
CA ILE A 66 2.19 11.29 -0.64
C ILE A 66 1.73 10.11 -1.51
N ALA A 67 0.74 10.34 -2.38
CA ALA A 67 0.26 9.34 -3.33
C ALA A 67 1.37 8.91 -4.31
N ALA A 68 2.14 9.86 -4.83
CA ALA A 68 3.28 9.58 -5.70
C ALA A 68 4.33 8.69 -5.01
N ALA A 69 4.64 8.95 -3.74
CA ALA A 69 5.51 8.09 -2.95
C ALA A 69 4.94 6.67 -2.80
N SER A 70 3.61 6.53 -2.58
CA SER A 70 2.92 5.24 -2.51
C SER A 70 2.96 4.47 -3.83
N LEU A 71 2.95 5.17 -4.97
CA LEU A 71 3.09 4.60 -6.31
C LEU A 71 4.54 4.21 -6.63
N GLY A 72 5.48 4.53 -5.73
CA GLY A 72 6.87 4.10 -5.79
C GLY A 72 7.82 5.14 -6.35
N SER A 73 7.47 6.43 -6.32
CA SER A 73 8.44 7.50 -6.48
C SER A 73 9.44 7.47 -5.33
N THR A 74 10.73 7.45 -5.65
CA THR A 74 11.83 7.46 -4.67
C THR A 74 12.38 8.86 -4.41
N ILE A 75 12.00 9.81 -5.25
CA ILE A 75 12.37 11.22 -5.17
C ILE A 75 11.08 12.04 -5.19
N ILE A 76 10.92 12.94 -4.24
CA ILE A 76 9.81 13.90 -4.21
C ILE A 76 10.41 15.29 -4.17
N GLU A 77 10.06 16.09 -5.17
CA GLU A 77 10.51 17.47 -5.34
C GLU A 77 9.32 18.42 -5.17
N ARG A 78 9.47 19.44 -4.34
CA ARG A 78 8.43 20.43 -4.08
C ARG A 78 9.05 21.81 -3.89
N HIS A 79 8.37 22.84 -4.42
CA HIS A 79 8.67 24.22 -4.11
C HIS A 79 8.40 24.50 -2.64
N ILE A 80 9.24 25.35 -2.00
CA ILE A 80 9.08 25.84 -0.64
C ILE A 80 9.02 27.35 -0.62
N THR A 81 8.19 27.91 0.25
CA THR A 81 8.08 29.36 0.44
C THR A 81 8.00 29.72 1.95
N LEU A 82 8.39 30.91 2.27
CA LEU A 82 8.16 31.49 3.59
C LEU A 82 6.72 31.97 3.75
N ASP A 83 6.13 32.54 2.68
CA ASP A 83 4.75 32.99 2.62
C ASP A 83 4.21 32.85 1.18
N ARG A 84 3.03 32.26 1.03
CA ARG A 84 2.34 32.11 -0.26
C ARG A 84 1.83 33.41 -0.85
N GLN A 85 1.74 34.47 -0.06
CA GLN A 85 1.30 35.80 -0.49
C GLN A 85 2.45 36.66 -1.05
N MET A 86 3.68 36.14 -1.01
CA MET A 86 4.81 36.82 -1.63
C MET A 86 4.60 36.98 -3.13
N GLU A 87 5.16 38.05 -3.69
CA GLU A 87 5.12 38.31 -5.13
C GLU A 87 5.98 37.28 -5.89
N GLY A 88 5.37 36.63 -6.88
CA GLY A 88 6.03 35.63 -7.73
C GLY A 88 5.10 34.47 -8.11
N PRO A 89 5.33 33.83 -9.26
CA PRO A 89 4.43 32.80 -9.79
C PRO A 89 4.41 31.50 -8.97
N ASP A 90 5.50 31.17 -8.28
CA ASP A 90 5.69 29.88 -7.64
C ASP A 90 5.13 29.79 -6.22
N HIS A 91 5.02 30.94 -5.53
CA HIS A 91 4.62 30.97 -4.11
C HIS A 91 3.24 30.35 -3.84
N ALA A 92 2.28 30.56 -4.75
CA ALA A 92 0.92 30.01 -4.63
C ALA A 92 0.86 28.48 -4.67
N ALA A 93 1.80 27.83 -5.35
CA ALA A 93 1.93 26.38 -5.46
C ALA A 93 2.90 25.79 -4.42
N SER A 94 3.71 26.64 -3.78
CA SER A 94 4.76 26.23 -2.84
C SER A 94 4.19 25.75 -1.50
N LEU A 95 4.91 24.86 -0.86
CA LEU A 95 4.65 24.46 0.52
C LEU A 95 5.30 25.44 1.50
N THR A 96 4.63 25.75 2.59
CA THR A 96 5.26 26.39 3.74
C THR A 96 6.19 25.41 4.46
N LYS A 97 7.07 25.93 5.33
CA LYS A 97 7.98 25.09 6.14
C LYS A 97 7.23 24.00 6.90
N ASP A 98 6.11 24.34 7.53
CA ASP A 98 5.34 23.39 8.34
C ASP A 98 4.66 22.32 7.48
N GLU A 99 4.17 22.67 6.29
CA GLU A 99 3.60 21.73 5.35
C GLU A 99 4.67 20.80 4.76
N PHE A 100 5.85 21.34 4.47
CA PHE A 100 6.97 20.53 4.00
C PHE A 100 7.41 19.52 5.08
N SER A 101 7.47 19.94 6.34
CA SER A 101 7.76 19.04 7.47
C SER A 101 6.74 17.92 7.58
N LYS A 102 5.44 18.24 7.50
CA LYS A 102 4.35 17.25 7.50
C LYS A 102 4.42 16.32 6.31
N LEU A 103 4.78 16.83 5.12
CA LEU A 103 4.99 15.99 3.93
C LEU A 103 6.09 14.95 4.16
N VAL A 104 7.23 15.38 4.69
CA VAL A 104 8.37 14.48 4.95
C VAL A 104 7.99 13.39 5.95
N GLU A 105 7.29 13.74 7.04
CA GLU A 105 6.79 12.79 8.03
C GLU A 105 5.83 11.78 7.38
N ALA A 106 4.81 12.28 6.68
CA ALA A 106 3.81 11.44 6.02
C ALA A 106 4.43 10.47 4.99
N ILE A 107 5.39 10.93 4.18
CA ILE A 107 6.08 10.07 3.20
C ILE A 107 6.87 8.96 3.92
N ARG A 108 7.55 9.27 5.01
CA ARG A 108 8.29 8.28 5.81
C ARG A 108 7.36 7.23 6.41
N ASP A 109 6.22 7.64 6.94
CA ASP A 109 5.22 6.74 7.52
C ASP A 109 4.59 5.85 6.45
N VAL A 110 4.23 6.41 5.30
CA VAL A 110 3.74 5.63 4.15
C VAL A 110 4.79 4.62 3.70
N SER A 111 6.05 5.04 3.52
CA SER A 111 7.14 4.17 3.10
C SER A 111 7.34 2.99 4.05
N ARG A 112 7.23 3.21 5.37
CA ARG A 112 7.27 2.15 6.39
C ARG A 112 6.07 1.22 6.31
N SER A 113 4.87 1.78 6.03
CA SER A 113 3.61 1.04 5.98
C SER A 113 3.45 0.17 4.74
N LEU A 114 4.12 0.49 3.63
CA LEU A 114 4.09 -0.30 2.39
C LEU A 114 4.62 -1.73 2.57
N GLY A 115 5.61 -1.94 3.43
CA GLY A 115 6.10 -3.25 3.80
C GLY A 115 6.55 -4.13 2.62
N LYS A 116 6.23 -5.41 2.69
CA LYS A 116 6.59 -6.42 1.67
C LYS A 116 5.35 -6.94 0.95
N LYS A 117 5.49 -7.37 -0.31
CA LYS A 117 4.41 -8.01 -1.11
C LYS A 117 4.04 -9.43 -0.60
N LYS A 118 4.20 -9.69 0.68
CA LYS A 118 3.89 -10.99 1.30
C LYS A 118 3.03 -10.76 2.54
N ARG A 119 1.91 -11.47 2.63
CA ARG A 119 1.07 -11.43 3.84
C ARG A 119 1.83 -12.10 4.98
N ILE A 120 2.16 -11.33 6.00
CA ILE A 120 2.79 -11.80 7.24
C ILE A 120 1.81 -11.47 8.37
N ILE A 121 1.46 -12.48 9.16
CA ILE A 121 0.61 -12.29 10.34
C ILE A 121 1.51 -11.79 11.48
N SER A 122 1.20 -10.63 12.02
CA SER A 122 1.93 -10.05 13.17
C SER A 122 1.60 -10.80 14.46
N GLN A 123 2.43 -10.63 15.49
CA GLN A 123 2.18 -11.23 16.80
C GLN A 123 0.83 -10.79 17.40
N GLY A 124 0.47 -9.52 17.24
CA GLY A 124 -0.84 -9.02 17.67
C GLY A 124 -2.02 -9.67 16.96
N GLU A 125 -1.89 -9.90 15.62
CA GLU A 125 -2.92 -10.61 14.85
C GLU A 125 -3.01 -12.09 15.24
N LEU A 126 -1.91 -12.75 15.60
CA LEU A 126 -1.92 -14.12 16.12
C LEU A 126 -2.68 -14.19 17.43
N MET A 127 -2.39 -13.29 18.38
CA MET A 127 -3.12 -13.21 19.66
C MET A 127 -4.61 -12.95 19.46
N ASN A 128 -4.97 -12.04 18.56
CA ASN A 128 -6.36 -11.76 18.22
C ASN A 128 -7.03 -12.96 17.54
N ARG A 129 -6.32 -13.69 16.70
CA ARG A 129 -6.84 -14.91 16.07
C ARG A 129 -7.14 -15.98 17.09
N GLU A 130 -6.31 -16.16 18.10
CA GLU A 130 -6.53 -17.11 19.19
C GLU A 130 -7.73 -16.71 20.06
N ASN A 131 -7.83 -15.44 20.43
CA ASN A 131 -8.87 -14.97 21.37
C ASN A 131 -10.22 -14.71 20.68
N LEU A 132 -10.23 -14.08 19.51
CA LEU A 132 -11.44 -13.63 18.80
C LEU A 132 -11.86 -14.59 17.68
N GLY A 133 -10.97 -15.46 17.25
CA GLY A 133 -11.24 -16.46 16.23
C GLY A 133 -12.34 -17.41 16.64
N LYS A 134 -12.75 -18.24 15.68
CA LYS A 134 -13.79 -19.25 15.88
C LYS A 134 -13.21 -20.64 15.72
N SER A 135 -13.76 -21.58 16.51
CA SER A 135 -13.47 -23.01 16.45
C SER A 135 -14.75 -23.81 16.23
N LEU A 136 -14.62 -24.95 15.58
CA LEU A 136 -15.64 -26.00 15.62
C LEU A 136 -15.63 -26.62 17.02
N VAL A 137 -16.78 -26.70 17.66
CA VAL A 137 -16.97 -27.25 19.00
C VAL A 137 -18.13 -28.23 18.98
N ALA A 138 -18.10 -29.24 19.86
CA ALA A 138 -19.24 -30.10 20.11
C ALA A 138 -20.39 -29.31 20.73
N LYS A 139 -21.63 -29.58 20.38
CA LYS A 139 -22.83 -29.06 21.05
C LYS A 139 -23.15 -29.85 22.34
N HIS A 140 -22.82 -31.10 22.32
CA HIS A 140 -22.95 -32.10 23.40
C HIS A 140 -21.85 -33.15 23.21
N ASN A 141 -21.65 -34.01 24.18
CA ASN A 141 -20.62 -35.04 24.12
C ASN A 141 -20.83 -35.94 22.90
N ILE A 142 -19.80 -36.14 22.11
CA ILE A 142 -19.77 -37.01 20.92
C ILE A 142 -18.90 -38.20 21.26
N LYS A 143 -19.43 -39.42 21.16
CA LYS A 143 -18.69 -40.65 21.47
C LYS A 143 -17.80 -41.09 20.29
N ARG A 144 -16.73 -41.80 20.63
CA ARG A 144 -15.87 -42.45 19.63
C ARG A 144 -16.71 -43.32 18.69
N GLY A 145 -16.52 -43.13 17.37
CA GLY A 145 -17.25 -43.82 16.30
C GLY A 145 -18.58 -43.18 15.91
N GLU A 146 -19.08 -42.20 16.67
CA GLU A 146 -20.26 -41.42 16.30
C GLU A 146 -19.98 -40.54 15.08
N ILE A 147 -20.99 -40.35 14.21
CA ILE A 147 -20.87 -39.50 13.01
C ILE A 147 -20.97 -38.03 13.41
N ILE A 148 -20.01 -37.26 12.97
CA ILE A 148 -20.03 -35.81 13.15
C ILE A 148 -20.97 -35.20 12.12
N SER A 149 -21.97 -34.45 12.58
CA SER A 149 -23.02 -33.84 11.75
C SER A 149 -23.23 -32.36 12.13
N SER A 150 -24.04 -31.66 11.33
CA SER A 150 -24.50 -30.29 11.61
C SER A 150 -25.26 -30.20 12.97
N ASP A 151 -25.80 -31.31 13.43
CA ASP A 151 -26.64 -31.33 14.61
C ASP A 151 -25.82 -31.42 15.90
N ASN A 152 -24.63 -32.02 15.86
CA ASN A 152 -23.78 -32.24 17.03
C ASN A 152 -22.55 -31.30 17.10
N ILE A 153 -22.33 -30.43 16.14
CA ILE A 153 -21.26 -29.41 16.21
C ILE A 153 -21.80 -27.99 16.07
N ASN A 154 -21.01 -27.02 16.55
CA ASN A 154 -21.30 -25.61 16.51
C ASN A 154 -20.00 -24.82 16.24
N ILE A 155 -20.11 -23.53 16.04
CA ILE A 155 -18.99 -22.60 15.85
C ILE A 155 -19.00 -21.59 16.99
N LYS A 156 -17.95 -21.58 17.82
CA LYS A 156 -17.82 -20.66 18.97
C LYS A 156 -16.39 -20.11 19.05
N SER A 157 -16.23 -18.98 19.74
CA SER A 157 -14.91 -18.51 20.21
C SER A 157 -14.49 -19.29 21.45
N PRO A 158 -13.20 -19.40 21.74
CA PRO A 158 -12.04 -18.83 21.04
C PRO A 158 -11.58 -19.64 19.82
N GLY A 159 -10.57 -19.10 19.10
CA GLY A 159 -9.97 -19.71 17.91
C GLY A 159 -8.88 -20.75 18.19
N LEU A 160 -8.88 -21.37 19.37
CA LEU A 160 -7.84 -22.31 19.80
C LEU A 160 -8.05 -23.75 19.29
N GLY A 161 -9.25 -24.07 18.78
CA GLY A 161 -9.59 -25.40 18.30
C GLY A 161 -9.54 -25.53 16.77
N LEU A 162 -10.29 -26.50 16.24
CA LEU A 162 -10.34 -26.76 14.80
C LEU A 162 -11.04 -25.61 14.07
N SER A 163 -10.38 -25.09 13.03
CA SER A 163 -10.91 -23.97 12.23
C SER A 163 -12.26 -24.31 11.59
N PRO A 164 -13.25 -23.39 11.59
CA PRO A 164 -14.52 -23.55 10.87
C PRO A 164 -14.34 -23.79 9.35
N LEU A 165 -13.23 -23.42 8.75
CA LEU A 165 -12.91 -23.75 7.36
C LEU A 165 -12.85 -25.26 7.09
N LYS A 166 -12.65 -26.07 8.12
CA LYS A 166 -12.67 -27.53 8.05
C LYS A 166 -14.07 -28.17 8.18
N TYR A 167 -15.12 -27.34 8.35
CA TYR A 167 -16.49 -27.82 8.55
C TYR A 167 -16.92 -28.87 7.52
N LYS A 168 -16.80 -28.54 6.22
CA LYS A 168 -17.22 -29.44 5.14
C LYS A 168 -16.45 -30.76 5.10
N ALA A 169 -15.17 -30.73 5.48
CA ALA A 169 -14.33 -31.93 5.53
C ALA A 169 -14.61 -32.80 6.76
N LEU A 170 -15.20 -32.21 7.80
CA LEU A 170 -15.48 -32.88 9.08
C LEU A 170 -16.85 -33.58 9.06
N ILE A 171 -17.87 -32.95 8.46
CA ILE A 171 -19.23 -33.51 8.38
C ILE A 171 -19.22 -34.87 7.67
N GLY A 172 -19.90 -35.85 8.27
CA GLY A 172 -20.00 -37.23 7.78
C GLY A 172 -18.84 -38.14 8.20
N THR A 173 -17.78 -37.59 8.84
CA THR A 173 -16.70 -38.42 9.40
C THR A 173 -17.04 -38.97 10.75
N LYS A 174 -16.37 -40.05 11.18
CA LYS A 174 -16.52 -40.63 12.51
C LYS A 174 -15.56 -40.01 13.52
N ALA A 175 -16.03 -39.72 14.72
CA ALA A 175 -15.18 -39.30 15.82
C ALA A 175 -14.15 -40.38 16.15
N ILE A 176 -12.88 -40.04 16.18
CA ILE A 176 -11.78 -40.99 16.47
C ILE A 176 -11.54 -41.18 17.97
N ARG A 177 -12.10 -40.31 18.80
CA ARG A 177 -12.08 -40.30 20.26
C ARG A 177 -13.38 -39.69 20.79
N ASP A 178 -13.63 -39.81 22.10
CA ASP A 178 -14.67 -39.01 22.75
C ASP A 178 -14.34 -37.55 22.69
N ILE A 179 -15.34 -36.68 22.47
CA ILE A 179 -15.26 -35.23 22.38
C ILE A 179 -16.32 -34.69 23.36
N ASP A 180 -15.85 -33.90 24.35
CA ASP A 180 -16.70 -33.26 25.34
C ASP A 180 -17.08 -31.84 24.96
#